data_74c666b514faebc6f4b403cdee3514f5
#
_entry.id   74c666b514faebc6f4b403cdee3514f5
#
_cell.length_a   1.000
_cell.length_b   1.000
_cell.length_c   1.000
_cell.angle_alpha   90.00
_cell.angle_beta   90.00
_cell.angle_gamma   90.00
#
_symmetry.space_group_name_H-M   'P 1'
#
loop_
_entity.id
_entity.type
_entity.pdbx_description
1 polymer ?
#
loop_
_entity_poly.entity_id
_entity_poly.type
_entity_poly.pdbx_seq_one_letter_code
_entity_poly.pdbx_strand_id
1 'polypeptide(L)'
;MSLIVELDADGPVVRGGAPERPPPKPAVPANDGHGDVRKKTVPVIKPPAGPSASEWEGGKYVSLQEWLDGEGDEGAILLQPADDVCALDGRIGNAALISVDFHRIGDGRGYTHAFLLRNRLNYRGRLRALGAVTADQVFAMARVGFDSFALRADQDANAALAALGTFSVPYQSAPVAGAAAARAAANSAARVRLLERALGAIAARHERAALASSLSAEDLVITDVIARLGLPIDVFTLDTGRLHEETLALIPQIEQRYGLDIAVFRPNESAVAAYVAAHGRDGFYDGVAQRKRCCAIRKVEPLARALAGRDAWISGQRREQAVTRGALAEAEHDAERNMRKYNPLADWAWADVLAYAERFDIPMNALYARGYVSIGCEPCTKAIRPGEDPRAGRWWWENQDSKECGLHTTSLTSR
;
A
#
# COMPACT_ATOMS: atom_id res chain seq x y z
N MET A 1 -19.83 12.60 -20.30
CA MET A 1 -20.15 11.52 -19.35
C MET A 1 -19.34 11.74 -18.09
N SER A 2 -19.97 11.65 -16.94
CA SER A 2 -19.27 11.85 -15.65
C SER A 2 -18.48 10.60 -15.28
N LEU A 3 -17.26 10.82 -14.76
CA LEU A 3 -16.44 9.75 -14.21
C LEU A 3 -16.90 9.46 -12.78
N ILE A 4 -17.22 8.22 -12.51
CA ILE A 4 -17.57 7.75 -11.18
C ILE A 4 -16.45 6.87 -10.65
N VAL A 5 -15.89 7.23 -9.49
CA VAL A 5 -14.98 6.40 -8.73
C VAL A 5 -15.79 5.71 -7.64
N GLU A 6 -15.75 4.39 -7.60
CA GLU A 6 -16.46 3.55 -6.62
C GLU A 6 -15.47 2.74 -5.80
N LEU A 7 -15.77 2.55 -4.53
CA LEU A 7 -15.03 1.68 -3.62
C LEU A 7 -15.78 0.36 -3.52
N ASP A 8 -15.39 -0.61 -4.32
CA ASP A 8 -15.92 -1.96 -4.26
C ASP A 8 -15.09 -2.84 -3.30
N ALA A 9 -15.60 -4.02 -2.99
CA ALA A 9 -14.89 -4.98 -2.12
C ALA A 9 -13.49 -5.34 -2.65
N ASP A 10 -13.30 -5.28 -3.98
CA ASP A 10 -12.03 -5.55 -4.65
C ASP A 10 -11.16 -4.31 -4.85
N GLY A 11 -11.58 -3.15 -4.33
CA GLY A 11 -10.88 -1.87 -4.37
C GLY A 11 -11.54 -0.81 -5.26
N PRO A 12 -10.92 0.39 -5.37
CA PRO A 12 -11.51 1.48 -6.12
C PRO A 12 -11.54 1.20 -7.63
N VAL A 13 -12.70 1.40 -8.24
CA VAL A 13 -12.96 1.18 -9.67
C VAL A 13 -13.45 2.49 -10.30
N VAL A 14 -13.00 2.78 -11.53
CA VAL A 14 -13.50 3.90 -12.32
C VAL A 14 -14.54 3.38 -13.30
N ARG A 15 -15.76 3.95 -13.24
CA ARG A 15 -16.83 3.68 -14.19
C ARG A 15 -17.08 4.93 -15.03
N GLY A 16 -17.37 4.76 -16.31
CA GLY A 16 -17.59 5.84 -17.26
C GLY A 16 -16.45 5.99 -18.28
N GLY A 17 -16.70 6.73 -19.39
CA GLY A 17 -15.72 6.92 -20.47
C GLY A 17 -14.50 7.72 -20.00
N ALA A 18 -13.31 7.36 -20.51
CA ALA A 18 -12.11 8.16 -20.29
C ALA A 18 -12.30 9.57 -20.84
N PRO A 19 -11.97 10.65 -20.11
CA PRO A 19 -12.00 11.99 -20.67
C PRO A 19 -10.87 12.12 -21.70
N GLU A 20 -11.18 12.69 -22.85
CA GLU A 20 -10.14 13.23 -23.73
C GLU A 20 -9.33 14.27 -22.93
N ARG A 21 -8.03 14.14 -22.97
CA ARG A 21 -7.11 15.05 -22.28
C ARG A 21 -7.31 16.46 -22.85
N PRO A 22 -7.69 17.46 -22.06
CA PRO A 22 -7.75 18.82 -22.58
C PRO A 22 -6.36 19.27 -23.04
N PRO A 23 -6.27 20.06 -24.13
CA PRO A 23 -5.00 20.56 -24.61
C PRO A 23 -4.31 21.39 -23.52
N PRO A 24 -2.96 21.38 -23.44
CA PRO A 24 -2.23 22.15 -22.45
C PRO A 24 -2.57 23.63 -22.58
N LYS A 25 -2.90 24.27 -21.45
CA LYS A 25 -3.12 25.72 -21.41
C LYS A 25 -1.85 26.45 -21.87
N PRO A 26 -1.98 27.51 -22.69
CA PRO A 26 -0.84 28.33 -23.05
C PRO A 26 -0.22 28.98 -21.80
N ALA A 27 1.11 29.00 -21.75
CA ALA A 27 1.86 29.59 -20.66
C ALA A 27 1.45 31.08 -20.47
N VAL A 28 1.11 31.41 -19.22
CA VAL A 28 0.84 32.81 -18.84
C VAL A 28 2.18 33.53 -18.78
N PRO A 29 2.37 34.65 -19.48
CA PRO A 29 3.59 35.43 -19.36
C PRO A 29 3.72 36.03 -17.96
N ALA A 30 4.94 36.00 -17.41
CA ALA A 30 5.27 36.62 -16.15
C ALA A 30 5.01 38.11 -16.23
N ASN A 31 4.22 38.66 -15.32
CA ASN A 31 3.95 40.08 -15.21
C ASN A 31 4.71 40.66 -14.00
N ASP A 32 5.80 41.34 -14.28
CA ASP A 32 6.52 42.19 -13.33
C ASP A 32 5.75 43.52 -13.20
N GLY A 33 5.15 43.77 -12.04
CA GLY A 33 4.50 45.05 -11.81
C GLY A 33 3.90 45.19 -10.41
N HIS A 34 4.61 45.88 -9.53
CA HIS A 34 4.05 46.42 -8.30
C HIS A 34 2.97 47.45 -8.64
N GLY A 35 1.76 47.24 -8.16
CA GLY A 35 0.64 48.19 -8.34
C GLY A 35 -0.53 47.89 -7.41
N ASP A 36 -0.69 48.79 -6.47
CA ASP A 36 -1.90 49.24 -5.73
C ASP A 36 -3.04 48.25 -5.48
N VAL A 37 -3.18 47.84 -4.21
CA VAL A 37 -4.25 46.98 -3.71
C VAL A 37 -5.56 47.81 -3.57
N ARG A 38 -6.31 47.94 -4.66
CA ARG A 38 -7.74 48.29 -4.58
C ARG A 38 -8.58 47.05 -4.71
N LYS A 39 -9.52 46.86 -3.77
CA LYS A 39 -10.51 45.80 -3.72
C LYS A 39 -11.16 45.60 -5.11
N LYS A 40 -10.68 44.61 -5.87
CA LYS A 40 -11.40 44.10 -7.02
C LYS A 40 -12.21 42.91 -6.54
N THR A 41 -13.53 43.02 -6.61
CA THR A 41 -14.47 41.90 -6.54
C THR A 41 -14.02 40.82 -7.54
N VAL A 42 -13.56 39.70 -7.06
CA VAL A 42 -13.25 38.55 -7.89
C VAL A 42 -14.57 38.11 -8.54
N PRO A 43 -14.68 38.03 -9.86
CA PRO A 43 -15.88 37.49 -10.48
C PRO A 43 -16.07 36.05 -10.00
N VAL A 44 -17.25 35.75 -9.46
CA VAL A 44 -17.64 34.38 -9.10
C VAL A 44 -17.76 33.62 -10.41
N ILE A 45 -16.71 32.89 -10.78
CA ILE A 45 -16.77 31.96 -11.91
C ILE A 45 -17.75 30.85 -11.47
N LYS A 46 -18.92 30.83 -12.09
CA LYS A 46 -19.90 29.77 -11.88
C LYS A 46 -19.22 28.45 -12.29
N PRO A 47 -19.04 27.50 -11.40
CA PRO A 47 -18.42 26.21 -11.78
C PRO A 47 -19.23 25.58 -12.90
N PRO A 48 -18.60 24.87 -13.86
CA PRO A 48 -19.34 24.10 -14.84
C PRO A 48 -20.33 23.19 -14.12
N ALA A 49 -21.55 23.11 -14.62
CA ALA A 49 -22.57 22.26 -14.06
C ALA A 49 -22.03 20.83 -14.01
N GLY A 50 -21.99 20.26 -12.82
CA GLY A 50 -21.76 18.81 -12.66
C GLY A 50 -22.86 18.02 -13.38
N PRO A 51 -22.73 16.68 -13.46
CA PRO A 51 -23.76 15.85 -14.08
C PRO A 51 -25.12 16.17 -13.47
N SER A 52 -26.15 16.23 -14.31
CA SER A 52 -27.50 16.44 -13.82
C SER A 52 -27.82 15.30 -12.82
N ALA A 53 -28.22 15.67 -11.63
CA ALA A 53 -28.52 14.76 -10.53
C ALA A 53 -29.76 13.90 -10.77
N SER A 54 -30.27 13.84 -12.01
CA SER A 54 -31.58 13.27 -12.31
C SER A 54 -31.57 11.77 -12.68
N GLU A 55 -30.41 11.20 -12.99
CA GLU A 55 -30.35 9.83 -13.50
C GLU A 55 -29.17 9.04 -12.90
N TRP A 56 -29.43 7.79 -12.58
CA TRP A 56 -28.43 6.77 -12.22
C TRP A 56 -28.71 5.50 -13.03
N GLU A 57 -27.75 4.58 -13.11
CA GLU A 57 -27.85 3.36 -13.95
C GLU A 57 -29.09 2.47 -13.64
N GLY A 58 -29.70 2.63 -12.45
CA GLY A 58 -30.89 1.88 -12.00
C GLY A 58 -32.21 2.64 -12.10
N GLY A 59 -32.24 3.88 -12.61
CA GLY A 59 -33.47 4.65 -12.73
C GLY A 59 -33.37 6.12 -12.34
N LYS A 60 -34.47 6.70 -11.84
CA LYS A 60 -34.58 8.09 -11.45
C LYS A 60 -34.31 8.26 -9.95
N TYR A 61 -33.63 9.33 -9.58
CA TYR A 61 -33.58 9.76 -8.19
C TYR A 61 -34.90 10.32 -7.73
N VAL A 62 -35.30 10.00 -6.50
CA VAL A 62 -36.39 10.65 -5.80
C VAL A 62 -35.84 11.56 -4.70
N SER A 63 -36.53 12.66 -4.43
CA SER A 63 -36.16 13.55 -3.32
C SER A 63 -36.47 12.89 -1.97
N LEU A 64 -35.88 13.45 -0.89
CA LEU A 64 -36.21 12.97 0.46
C LEU A 64 -37.71 13.01 0.75
N GLN A 65 -38.42 14.08 0.31
CA GLN A 65 -39.83 14.22 0.55
C GLN A 65 -40.65 13.16 -0.20
N GLU A 66 -40.41 12.95 -1.50
CA GLU A 66 -41.08 11.92 -2.30
C GLU A 66 -40.85 10.53 -1.69
N TRP A 67 -39.62 10.25 -1.20
CA TRP A 67 -39.33 8.99 -0.50
C TRP A 67 -40.15 8.82 0.77
N LEU A 68 -40.25 9.88 1.59
CA LEU A 68 -41.03 9.85 2.84
C LEU A 68 -42.55 9.77 2.62
N ASP A 69 -43.03 10.29 1.49
CA ASP A 69 -44.44 10.22 1.11
C ASP A 69 -44.86 8.84 0.53
N GLY A 70 -43.88 7.91 0.40
CA GLY A 70 -44.15 6.53 -0.03
C GLY A 70 -44.12 6.33 -1.55
N GLU A 71 -43.60 7.29 -2.30
CA GLU A 71 -43.46 7.20 -3.76
C GLU A 71 -42.21 6.41 -4.20
N GLY A 72 -41.35 5.95 -3.23
CA GLY A 72 -40.07 5.32 -3.50
C GLY A 72 -39.76 4.14 -2.58
N ASP A 73 -40.49 3.02 -2.70
CA ASP A 73 -40.17 1.82 -1.93
C ASP A 73 -38.87 1.12 -2.39
N GLU A 74 -38.49 1.32 -3.64
CA GLU A 74 -37.24 0.83 -4.24
C GLU A 74 -36.65 1.92 -5.14
N GLY A 75 -35.34 2.20 -5.00
CA GLY A 75 -34.66 3.19 -5.88
C GLY A 75 -33.51 3.92 -5.24
N ALA A 76 -33.25 5.12 -5.73
CA ALA A 76 -32.19 6.00 -5.27
C ALA A 76 -32.75 7.29 -4.67
N ILE A 77 -32.29 7.64 -3.47
CA ILE A 77 -32.63 8.89 -2.79
C ILE A 77 -31.58 9.95 -3.14
N LEU A 78 -32.00 11.16 -3.49
CA LEU A 78 -31.15 12.32 -3.62
C LEU A 78 -31.35 13.27 -2.45
N LEU A 79 -30.33 13.40 -1.62
CA LEU A 79 -30.31 14.33 -0.49
C LEU A 79 -29.70 15.67 -0.89
N GLN A 80 -30.43 16.73 -0.58
CA GLN A 80 -29.95 18.11 -0.73
C GLN A 80 -29.25 18.58 0.56
N PRO A 81 -28.39 19.58 0.51
CA PRO A 81 -27.69 20.07 1.70
C PRO A 81 -28.60 20.55 2.84
N ALA A 82 -29.85 20.92 2.53
CA ALA A 82 -30.83 21.43 3.50
C ALA A 82 -31.73 20.33 4.09
N ASP A 83 -31.64 19.09 3.59
CA ASP A 83 -32.51 18.02 4.02
C ASP A 83 -32.19 17.56 5.46
N ASP A 84 -33.22 17.19 6.21
CA ASP A 84 -33.04 16.53 7.49
C ASP A 84 -32.95 15.01 7.27
N VAL A 85 -31.73 14.51 7.18
CA VAL A 85 -31.46 13.09 6.99
C VAL A 85 -32.01 12.21 8.12
N CYS A 86 -32.23 12.77 9.32
CA CYS A 86 -32.80 12.03 10.44
C CYS A 86 -34.28 11.64 10.22
N ALA A 87 -34.95 12.28 9.29
CA ALA A 87 -36.34 11.90 8.90
C ALA A 87 -36.40 10.50 8.24
N LEU A 88 -35.25 9.97 7.78
CA LEU A 88 -35.13 8.60 7.26
C LEU A 88 -35.07 7.52 8.37
N ASP A 89 -35.09 7.88 9.64
CA ASP A 89 -35.04 6.91 10.73
C ASP A 89 -36.23 5.94 10.67
N GLY A 90 -35.94 4.63 10.56
CA GLY A 90 -36.94 3.58 10.34
C GLY A 90 -37.61 3.61 8.95
N ARG A 91 -37.19 4.51 8.04
CA ARG A 91 -37.82 4.72 6.72
C ARG A 91 -36.82 4.60 5.56
N ILE A 92 -35.57 4.22 5.80
CA ILE A 92 -34.58 3.99 4.74
C ILE A 92 -35.01 2.88 3.78
N GLY A 93 -35.76 1.88 4.29
CA GLY A 93 -36.29 0.80 3.46
C GLY A 93 -35.21 0.08 2.67
N ASN A 94 -35.54 -0.23 1.41
CA ASN A 94 -34.65 -0.90 0.47
C ASN A 94 -33.93 0.10 -0.46
N ALA A 95 -33.55 1.30 0.02
CA ALA A 95 -32.83 2.25 -0.79
C ALA A 95 -31.52 1.63 -1.32
N ALA A 96 -31.48 1.36 -2.62
CA ALA A 96 -30.32 0.75 -3.28
C ALA A 96 -29.12 1.72 -3.32
N LEU A 97 -29.41 3.03 -3.39
CA LEU A 97 -28.45 4.09 -3.45
C LEU A 97 -28.97 5.33 -2.72
N ILE A 98 -28.16 5.92 -1.86
CA ILE A 98 -28.37 7.29 -1.38
C ILE A 98 -27.27 8.16 -1.94
N SER A 99 -27.66 9.25 -2.61
CA SER A 99 -26.72 10.24 -3.12
C SER A 99 -26.87 11.55 -2.36
N VAL A 100 -25.76 12.21 -2.09
CA VAL A 100 -25.71 13.52 -1.43
C VAL A 100 -25.15 14.54 -2.41
N ASP A 101 -25.90 15.61 -2.64
CA ASP A 101 -25.52 16.66 -3.57
C ASP A 101 -24.65 17.74 -2.88
N PHE A 102 -23.45 17.93 -3.41
CA PHE A 102 -22.52 18.98 -3.01
C PHE A 102 -22.64 20.18 -3.97
N HIS A 103 -23.50 21.13 -3.66
CA HIS A 103 -23.71 22.32 -4.50
C HIS A 103 -22.45 23.16 -4.64
N ARG A 104 -21.56 23.17 -3.64
CA ARG A 104 -20.33 23.95 -3.58
C ARG A 104 -19.23 23.16 -2.89
N ILE A 105 -18.00 23.37 -3.32
CA ILE A 105 -16.78 22.75 -2.75
C ILE A 105 -16.67 22.97 -1.22
N GLY A 106 -17.08 24.14 -0.72
CA GLY A 106 -16.99 24.50 0.71
C GLY A 106 -18.22 24.11 1.55
N ASP A 107 -19.22 23.40 0.99
CA ASP A 107 -20.41 23.02 1.75
C ASP A 107 -20.18 21.71 2.51
N GLY A 108 -19.94 21.81 3.81
CA GLY A 108 -19.65 20.67 4.68
C GLY A 108 -20.87 19.85 5.13
N ARG A 109 -22.13 20.28 4.84
CA ARG A 109 -23.35 19.61 5.31
C ARG A 109 -23.46 18.18 4.82
N GLY A 110 -23.03 17.92 3.58
CA GLY A 110 -23.00 16.56 3.03
C GLY A 110 -22.16 15.57 3.82
N TYR A 111 -21.07 16.03 4.46
CA TYR A 111 -20.27 15.17 5.36
C TYR A 111 -21.08 14.77 6.62
N THR A 112 -21.88 15.69 7.15
CA THR A 112 -22.77 15.42 8.28
C THR A 112 -23.85 14.41 7.89
N HIS A 113 -24.44 14.54 6.69
CA HIS A 113 -25.43 13.59 6.17
C HIS A 113 -24.84 12.17 6.09
N ALA A 114 -23.64 12.03 5.50
CA ALA A 114 -22.97 10.74 5.41
C ALA A 114 -22.69 10.14 6.80
N PHE A 115 -22.17 10.94 7.71
CA PHE A 115 -21.92 10.54 9.09
C PHE A 115 -23.19 10.02 9.79
N LEU A 116 -24.30 10.75 9.70
CA LEU A 116 -25.57 10.36 10.32
C LEU A 116 -26.14 9.10 9.68
N LEU A 117 -26.13 8.99 8.35
CA LEU A 117 -26.57 7.80 7.62
C LEU A 117 -25.82 6.54 8.10
N ARG A 118 -24.50 6.61 8.19
CA ARG A 118 -23.65 5.47 8.57
C ARG A 118 -23.72 5.13 10.06
N ASN A 119 -23.64 6.14 10.94
CA ASN A 119 -23.49 5.92 12.37
C ASN A 119 -24.80 5.91 13.15
N ARG A 120 -25.77 6.75 12.78
CA ARG A 120 -27.04 6.84 13.49
C ARG A 120 -28.10 5.97 12.85
N LEU A 121 -28.24 6.03 11.52
CA LEU A 121 -29.28 5.31 10.79
C LEU A 121 -28.83 3.93 10.32
N ASN A 122 -27.55 3.58 10.55
CA ASN A 122 -26.94 2.29 10.22
C ASN A 122 -27.12 1.87 8.75
N TYR A 123 -27.19 2.84 7.83
CA TYR A 123 -27.31 2.58 6.41
C TYR A 123 -26.09 1.85 5.86
N ARG A 124 -26.27 0.71 5.21
CA ARG A 124 -25.20 -0.15 4.67
C ARG A 124 -25.20 -0.21 3.14
N GLY A 125 -26.17 0.39 2.49
CA GLY A 125 -26.22 0.50 1.04
C GLY A 125 -25.18 1.48 0.50
N ARG A 126 -25.14 1.64 -0.83
CA ARG A 126 -24.21 2.53 -1.53
C ARG A 126 -24.51 4.00 -1.21
N LEU A 127 -23.46 4.74 -0.86
CA LEU A 127 -23.55 6.17 -0.53
C LEU A 127 -22.67 6.97 -1.49
N ARG A 128 -23.30 7.76 -2.37
CA ARG A 128 -22.64 8.52 -3.44
C ARG A 128 -22.56 9.99 -3.11
N ALA A 129 -21.38 10.57 -3.32
CA ALA A 129 -21.20 12.01 -3.40
C ALA A 129 -21.32 12.46 -4.86
N LEU A 130 -22.10 13.51 -5.14
CA LEU A 130 -22.24 14.08 -6.47
C LEU A 130 -22.26 15.61 -6.43
N GLY A 131 -22.19 16.28 -7.60
CA GLY A 131 -22.15 17.74 -7.71
C GLY A 131 -20.72 18.28 -7.76
N ALA A 132 -20.34 19.19 -6.85
CA ALA A 132 -19.04 19.85 -6.85
C ALA A 132 -17.93 18.99 -6.20
N VAL A 133 -17.84 17.70 -6.54
CA VAL A 133 -16.88 16.74 -5.99
C VAL A 133 -15.53 16.87 -6.72
N THR A 134 -14.45 17.12 -5.97
CA THR A 134 -13.08 17.22 -6.50
C THR A 134 -12.20 16.08 -6.01
N ALA A 135 -11.12 15.80 -6.74
CA ALA A 135 -10.23 14.68 -6.46
C ALA A 135 -9.59 14.75 -5.06
N ASP A 136 -9.27 15.95 -4.56
CA ASP A 136 -8.69 16.17 -3.23
C ASP A 136 -9.67 15.92 -2.08
N GLN A 137 -10.98 16.00 -2.33
CA GLN A 137 -12.03 15.77 -1.32
C GLN A 137 -12.37 14.31 -1.09
N VAL A 138 -12.13 13.42 -2.08
CA VAL A 138 -12.58 12.02 -2.01
C VAL A 138 -12.05 11.27 -0.78
N PHE A 139 -10.83 11.60 -0.35
CA PHE A 139 -10.27 11.03 0.87
C PHE A 139 -11.09 11.41 2.13
N ALA A 140 -11.43 12.68 2.29
CA ALA A 140 -12.21 13.15 3.43
C ALA A 140 -13.65 12.61 3.37
N MET A 141 -14.25 12.56 2.17
CA MET A 141 -15.57 11.98 1.94
C MET A 141 -15.62 10.49 2.27
N ALA A 142 -14.63 9.70 1.82
CA ALA A 142 -14.54 8.28 2.16
C ALA A 142 -14.45 8.04 3.68
N ARG A 143 -13.79 8.94 4.41
CA ARG A 143 -13.69 8.85 5.88
C ARG A 143 -15.02 8.97 6.62
N VAL A 144 -15.97 9.67 6.06
CA VAL A 144 -17.30 9.83 6.67
C VAL A 144 -18.33 8.84 6.12
N GLY A 145 -17.89 7.96 5.19
CA GLY A 145 -18.69 6.83 4.75
C GLY A 145 -19.18 6.83 3.32
N PHE A 146 -18.77 7.79 2.49
CA PHE A 146 -19.00 7.69 1.05
C PHE A 146 -18.17 6.56 0.44
N ASP A 147 -18.78 5.79 -0.44
CA ASP A 147 -18.15 4.70 -1.20
C ASP A 147 -18.28 4.87 -2.72
N SER A 148 -18.90 5.96 -3.17
CA SER A 148 -19.05 6.31 -4.58
C SER A 148 -18.91 7.82 -4.76
N PHE A 149 -18.16 8.25 -5.79
CA PHE A 149 -17.81 9.66 -6.04
C PHE A 149 -18.03 10.00 -7.51
N ALA A 150 -19.09 10.76 -7.81
CA ALA A 150 -19.31 11.32 -9.13
C ALA A 150 -18.48 12.60 -9.26
N LEU A 151 -17.31 12.48 -9.84
CA LEU A 151 -16.37 13.60 -9.98
C LEU A 151 -16.91 14.68 -10.92
N ARG A 152 -16.61 15.93 -10.60
CA ARG A 152 -16.84 17.06 -11.50
C ARG A 152 -16.08 16.83 -12.82
N ALA A 153 -16.64 17.27 -13.94
CA ALA A 153 -16.17 16.97 -15.29
C ALA A 153 -14.71 17.39 -15.59
N ASP A 154 -14.19 18.37 -14.82
CA ASP A 154 -12.81 18.87 -14.95
C ASP A 154 -11.80 18.10 -14.07
N GLN A 155 -12.23 17.04 -13.37
CA GLN A 155 -11.39 16.28 -12.45
C GLN A 155 -10.84 15.01 -13.12
N ASP A 156 -9.62 14.63 -12.71
CA ASP A 156 -8.99 13.38 -13.14
C ASP A 156 -9.29 12.24 -12.15
N ALA A 157 -9.85 11.15 -12.67
CA ALA A 157 -10.15 9.97 -11.87
C ALA A 157 -8.90 9.31 -11.29
N ASN A 158 -7.76 9.36 -11.99
CA ASN A 158 -6.51 8.81 -11.45
C ASN A 158 -5.98 9.64 -10.27
N ALA A 159 -6.16 10.97 -10.32
CA ALA A 159 -5.85 11.85 -9.20
C ALA A 159 -6.75 11.53 -7.99
N ALA A 160 -8.04 11.25 -8.20
CA ALA A 160 -8.97 10.84 -7.15
C ALA A 160 -8.59 9.47 -6.55
N LEU A 161 -8.19 8.52 -7.39
CA LEU A 161 -7.69 7.21 -6.92
C LEU A 161 -6.41 7.36 -6.08
N ALA A 162 -5.48 8.21 -6.52
CA ALA A 162 -4.25 8.51 -5.77
C ALA A 162 -4.57 9.18 -4.43
N ALA A 163 -5.52 10.14 -4.42
CA ALA A 163 -5.95 10.83 -3.20
C ALA A 163 -6.54 9.87 -2.16
N LEU A 164 -7.28 8.83 -2.56
CA LEU A 164 -7.79 7.79 -1.65
C LEU A 164 -6.67 7.05 -0.92
N GLY A 165 -5.51 6.89 -1.55
CA GLY A 165 -4.34 6.20 -0.99
C GLY A 165 -3.33 7.09 -0.24
N THR A 166 -3.57 8.42 -0.13
CA THR A 166 -2.60 9.40 0.39
C THR A 166 -2.15 9.10 1.82
N PHE A 167 -3.04 8.59 2.67
CA PHE A 167 -2.71 8.23 4.05
C PHE A 167 -3.11 6.79 4.34
N SER A 168 -2.18 5.95 4.71
CA SER A 168 -2.43 4.58 5.18
C SER A 168 -3.13 4.58 6.54
N VAL A 169 -2.72 5.48 7.44
CA VAL A 169 -3.32 5.69 8.77
C VAL A 169 -3.62 7.17 8.96
N PRO A 170 -4.88 7.59 9.02
CA PRO A 170 -5.23 8.97 9.33
C PRO A 170 -4.97 9.27 10.81
N TYR A 171 -4.54 10.49 11.12
CA TYR A 171 -4.28 10.96 12.49
C TYR A 171 -5.50 10.80 13.41
N GLN A 172 -6.70 11.03 12.90
CA GLN A 172 -7.95 10.79 13.61
C GLN A 172 -8.61 9.50 13.10
N SER A 173 -9.03 8.63 14.02
CA SER A 173 -9.84 7.46 13.68
C SER A 173 -11.11 7.90 12.93
N ALA A 174 -11.47 7.16 11.89
CA ALA A 174 -12.73 7.42 11.19
C ALA A 174 -13.89 7.13 12.14
N PRO A 175 -14.87 8.03 12.25
CA PRO A 175 -16.01 7.82 13.15
C PRO A 175 -16.96 6.71 12.68
N VAL A 176 -16.73 6.11 11.52
CA VAL A 176 -17.59 5.12 10.89
C VAL A 176 -16.88 3.77 10.84
N ALA A 177 -17.24 2.85 11.71
CA ALA A 177 -16.61 1.54 11.82
C ALA A 177 -16.63 0.73 10.50
N GLY A 178 -17.72 0.80 9.73
CA GLY A 178 -17.82 0.12 8.43
C GLY A 178 -17.00 0.77 7.32
N ALA A 179 -16.93 2.12 7.28
CA ALA A 179 -16.15 2.83 6.27
C ALA A 179 -14.64 2.70 6.47
N ALA A 180 -14.18 2.61 7.71
CA ALA A 180 -12.76 2.36 8.00
C ALA A 180 -12.33 0.97 7.49
N ALA A 181 -13.15 -0.06 7.72
CA ALA A 181 -12.87 -1.41 7.25
C ALA A 181 -12.94 -1.52 5.72
N ALA A 182 -13.99 -0.97 5.09
CA ALA A 182 -14.12 -0.95 3.62
C ALA A 182 -12.96 -0.18 2.96
N ARG A 183 -12.52 0.92 3.58
CA ARG A 183 -11.40 1.70 3.09
C ARG A 183 -10.07 0.99 3.28
N ALA A 184 -9.84 0.35 4.42
CA ALA A 184 -8.64 -0.47 4.63
C ALA A 184 -8.57 -1.59 3.60
N ALA A 185 -9.70 -2.25 3.31
CA ALA A 185 -9.81 -3.27 2.27
C ALA A 185 -9.54 -2.68 0.87
N ALA A 186 -10.11 -1.51 0.54
CA ALA A 186 -9.90 -0.84 -0.75
C ALA A 186 -8.44 -0.40 -0.93
N ASN A 187 -7.81 0.15 0.11
CA ASN A 187 -6.39 0.52 0.08
C ASN A 187 -5.50 -0.73 -0.07
N SER A 188 -5.82 -1.80 0.64
CA SER A 188 -5.10 -3.07 0.52
C SER A 188 -5.20 -3.63 -0.91
N ALA A 189 -6.41 -3.65 -1.51
CA ALA A 189 -6.60 -4.11 -2.88
C ALA A 189 -5.88 -3.23 -3.92
N ALA A 190 -5.85 -1.90 -3.72
CA ALA A 190 -5.10 -0.99 -4.59
C ALA A 190 -3.59 -1.26 -4.51
N ARG A 191 -3.04 -1.47 -3.31
CA ARG A 191 -1.63 -1.82 -3.10
C ARG A 191 -1.26 -3.15 -3.75
N VAL A 192 -2.14 -4.15 -3.65
CA VAL A 192 -1.95 -5.46 -4.32
C VAL A 192 -1.84 -5.27 -5.83
N ARG A 193 -2.76 -4.52 -6.45
CA ARG A 193 -2.71 -4.26 -7.91
C ARG A 193 -1.45 -3.48 -8.33
N LEU A 194 -0.99 -2.54 -7.51
CA LEU A 194 0.27 -1.83 -7.77
C LEU A 194 1.47 -2.78 -7.71
N LEU A 195 1.51 -3.66 -6.72
CA LEU A 195 2.54 -4.70 -6.59
C LEU A 195 2.53 -5.65 -7.80
N GLU A 196 1.35 -6.15 -8.20
CA GLU A 196 1.18 -7.01 -9.37
C GLU A 196 1.69 -6.35 -10.66
N ARG A 197 1.35 -5.07 -10.87
CA ARG A 197 1.83 -4.28 -12.01
C ARG A 197 3.35 -4.07 -11.96
N ALA A 198 3.90 -3.75 -10.79
CA ALA A 198 5.33 -3.55 -10.61
C ALA A 198 6.11 -4.83 -10.94
N LEU A 199 5.70 -5.97 -10.38
CA LEU A 199 6.34 -7.26 -10.65
C LEU A 199 6.16 -7.71 -12.10
N GLY A 200 4.99 -7.52 -12.71
CA GLY A 200 4.76 -7.76 -14.13
C GLY A 200 5.66 -6.88 -15.02
N ALA A 201 5.85 -5.61 -14.68
CA ALA A 201 6.75 -4.72 -15.42
C ALA A 201 8.23 -5.13 -15.27
N ILE A 202 8.64 -5.62 -14.10
CA ILE A 202 9.98 -6.16 -13.87
C ILE A 202 10.18 -7.41 -14.75
N ALA A 203 9.25 -8.35 -14.70
CA ALA A 203 9.29 -9.59 -15.51
C ALA A 203 9.32 -9.31 -17.02
N ALA A 204 8.60 -8.29 -17.49
CA ALA A 204 8.61 -7.90 -18.90
C ALA A 204 9.90 -7.19 -19.34
N ARG A 205 10.63 -6.58 -18.40
CA ARG A 205 11.87 -5.82 -18.70
C ARG A 205 13.13 -6.67 -18.58
N HIS A 206 13.11 -7.68 -17.75
CA HIS A 206 14.27 -8.48 -17.35
C HIS A 206 14.05 -9.95 -17.64
N GLU A 207 14.95 -10.55 -18.42
CA GLU A 207 14.85 -11.97 -18.77
C GLU A 207 15.28 -12.90 -17.62
N ARG A 208 16.14 -12.39 -16.73
CA ARG A 208 16.75 -13.18 -15.66
C ARG A 208 16.63 -12.49 -14.30
N ALA A 209 15.47 -11.90 -14.04
CA ALA A 209 15.18 -11.33 -12.71
C ALA A 209 15.06 -12.43 -11.66
N ALA A 210 15.48 -12.13 -10.42
CA ALA A 210 15.34 -13.05 -9.32
C ALA A 210 14.92 -12.34 -8.01
N LEU A 211 14.09 -13.00 -7.21
CA LEU A 211 13.76 -12.59 -5.84
C LEU A 211 14.77 -13.21 -4.88
N ALA A 212 15.48 -12.36 -4.14
CA ALA A 212 16.31 -12.77 -3.01
C ALA A 212 15.43 -12.89 -1.75
N SER A 213 14.86 -14.06 -1.53
CA SER A 213 13.94 -14.30 -0.41
C SER A 213 14.70 -14.66 0.87
N SER A 214 14.47 -13.90 1.93
CA SER A 214 14.87 -14.26 3.29
C SER A 214 13.84 -15.14 3.99
N LEU A 215 12.76 -15.52 3.31
CA LEU A 215 11.59 -16.21 3.83
C LEU A 215 10.88 -15.42 4.95
N SER A 216 11.07 -14.10 4.98
CA SER A 216 10.28 -13.19 5.80
C SER A 216 8.92 -12.91 5.15
N ALA A 217 7.97 -12.41 5.92
CA ALA A 217 6.62 -12.14 5.44
C ALA A 217 6.57 -11.30 4.17
N GLU A 218 7.43 -10.28 4.07
CA GLU A 218 7.54 -9.41 2.91
C GLU A 218 7.95 -10.17 1.64
N ASP A 219 8.96 -11.03 1.77
CA ASP A 219 9.43 -11.82 0.62
C ASP A 219 8.39 -12.87 0.22
N LEU A 220 7.61 -13.39 1.18
CA LEU A 220 6.52 -14.33 0.91
C LEU A 220 5.34 -13.67 0.20
N VAL A 221 5.03 -12.40 0.48
CA VAL A 221 4.07 -11.60 -0.30
C VAL A 221 4.51 -11.50 -1.75
N ILE A 222 5.79 -11.21 -2.02
CA ILE A 222 6.32 -11.12 -3.37
C ILE A 222 6.29 -12.50 -4.06
N THR A 223 6.67 -13.55 -3.32
CA THR A 223 6.65 -14.94 -3.82
C THR A 223 5.24 -15.37 -4.23
N ASP A 224 4.22 -15.05 -3.42
CA ASP A 224 2.81 -15.34 -3.76
C ASP A 224 2.38 -14.66 -5.06
N VAL A 225 2.70 -13.37 -5.26
CA VAL A 225 2.36 -12.66 -6.48
C VAL A 225 3.09 -13.26 -7.70
N ILE A 226 4.37 -13.60 -7.56
CA ILE A 226 5.15 -14.25 -8.62
C ILE A 226 4.48 -15.56 -9.04
N ALA A 227 4.15 -16.40 -8.07
CA ALA A 227 3.53 -17.69 -8.32
C ALA A 227 2.11 -17.57 -8.90
N ARG A 228 1.27 -16.75 -8.28
CA ARG A 228 -0.13 -16.56 -8.68
C ARG A 228 -0.28 -15.99 -10.08
N LEU A 229 0.64 -15.12 -10.51
CA LEU A 229 0.64 -14.55 -11.85
C LEU A 229 1.51 -15.34 -12.84
N GLY A 230 2.19 -16.39 -12.41
CA GLY A 230 3.08 -17.17 -13.27
C GLY A 230 4.22 -16.35 -13.87
N LEU A 231 4.77 -15.37 -13.10
CA LEU A 231 5.81 -14.48 -13.59
C LEU A 231 7.15 -15.23 -13.74
N PRO A 232 7.91 -15.01 -14.82
CA PRO A 232 9.22 -15.61 -15.03
C PRO A 232 10.30 -14.94 -14.16
N ILE A 233 10.13 -14.99 -12.85
CA ILE A 233 11.04 -14.46 -11.85
C ILE A 233 11.45 -15.62 -10.94
N ASP A 234 12.73 -15.96 -10.94
CA ASP A 234 13.24 -17.02 -10.09
C ASP A 234 13.23 -16.62 -8.62
N VAL A 235 13.02 -17.59 -7.73
CA VAL A 235 13.08 -17.37 -6.29
C VAL A 235 14.26 -18.14 -5.73
N PHE A 236 15.12 -17.46 -4.94
CA PHE A 236 16.19 -18.13 -4.23
C PHE A 236 16.27 -17.67 -2.78
N THR A 237 16.88 -18.49 -1.94
CA THR A 237 17.15 -18.18 -0.54
C THR A 237 18.58 -18.50 -0.14
N LEU A 238 19.04 -17.88 0.95
CA LEU A 238 20.38 -18.11 1.51
C LEU A 238 20.24 -18.93 2.80
N ASP A 239 20.63 -20.21 2.75
CA ASP A 239 20.82 -20.99 3.96
C ASP A 239 22.21 -20.72 4.54
N THR A 240 22.27 -19.91 5.57
CA THR A 240 23.51 -19.50 6.22
C THR A 240 24.17 -20.62 7.06
N GLY A 241 23.52 -21.78 7.20
CA GLY A 241 23.88 -22.82 8.15
C GLY A 241 23.65 -22.43 9.62
N ARG A 242 22.93 -21.33 9.87
CA ARG A 242 22.58 -20.78 11.19
C ARG A 242 21.18 -20.18 11.21
N LEU A 243 20.29 -20.59 10.29
CA LEU A 243 18.90 -20.19 10.30
C LEU A 243 18.12 -20.96 11.38
N HIS A 244 17.01 -20.39 11.82
CA HIS A 244 16.04 -21.11 12.66
C HIS A 244 15.43 -22.30 11.88
N GLU A 245 15.11 -23.37 12.57
CA GLU A 245 14.44 -24.53 11.98
C GLU A 245 13.11 -24.15 11.36
N GLU A 246 12.35 -23.26 12.02
CA GLU A 246 11.07 -22.74 11.53
C GLU A 246 11.22 -21.99 10.20
N THR A 247 12.35 -21.33 9.99
CA THR A 247 12.65 -20.66 8.71
C THR A 247 12.95 -21.65 7.61
N LEU A 248 13.75 -22.69 7.92
CA LEU A 248 14.07 -23.76 6.96
C LEU A 248 12.83 -24.59 6.60
N ALA A 249 11.94 -24.83 7.57
CA ALA A 249 10.69 -25.55 7.36
C ALA A 249 9.70 -24.84 6.41
N LEU A 250 9.85 -23.55 6.16
CA LEU A 250 9.04 -22.82 5.18
C LEU A 250 9.38 -23.21 3.74
N ILE A 251 10.61 -23.59 3.43
CA ILE A 251 11.03 -23.88 2.04
C ILE A 251 10.10 -24.95 1.43
N PRO A 252 9.99 -26.17 1.96
CA PRO A 252 9.13 -27.20 1.38
C PRO A 252 7.64 -26.83 1.40
N GLN A 253 7.19 -26.01 2.36
CA GLN A 253 5.80 -25.55 2.41
C GLN A 253 5.49 -24.60 1.24
N ILE A 254 6.42 -23.69 0.92
CA ILE A 254 6.29 -22.75 -0.19
C ILE A 254 6.36 -23.48 -1.52
N GLU A 255 7.33 -24.39 -1.68
CA GLU A 255 7.48 -25.21 -2.89
C GLU A 255 6.21 -26.04 -3.16
N GLN A 256 5.69 -26.70 -2.14
CA GLN A 256 4.45 -27.47 -2.25
C GLN A 256 3.23 -26.61 -2.58
N ARG A 257 3.12 -25.43 -1.94
CA ARG A 257 1.95 -24.56 -2.13
C ARG A 257 1.90 -23.94 -3.52
N TYR A 258 3.04 -23.49 -4.01
CA TYR A 258 3.12 -22.69 -5.23
C TYR A 258 3.65 -23.44 -6.45
N GLY A 259 4.12 -24.66 -6.29
CA GLY A 259 4.76 -25.42 -7.37
C GLY A 259 6.05 -24.75 -7.87
N LEU A 260 6.76 -24.06 -6.98
CA LEU A 260 8.01 -23.37 -7.30
C LEU A 260 9.19 -24.17 -6.75
N ASP A 261 10.30 -24.14 -7.49
CA ASP A 261 11.59 -24.61 -6.98
C ASP A 261 12.37 -23.42 -6.38
N ILE A 262 12.68 -23.47 -5.10
CA ILE A 262 13.46 -22.44 -4.42
C ILE A 262 14.94 -22.84 -4.42
N ALA A 263 15.76 -22.14 -5.19
CA ALA A 263 17.21 -22.36 -5.20
C ALA A 263 17.84 -21.96 -3.85
N VAL A 264 18.48 -22.91 -3.17
CA VAL A 264 19.09 -22.69 -1.85
C VAL A 264 20.60 -22.55 -1.99
N PHE A 265 21.11 -21.35 -1.70
CA PHE A 265 22.54 -21.05 -1.73
C PHE A 265 23.14 -21.13 -0.33
N ARG A 266 24.17 -21.96 -0.18
CA ARG A 266 24.93 -22.16 1.07
C ARG A 266 26.31 -21.53 1.00
N PRO A 267 26.89 -21.12 2.16
CA PRO A 267 28.26 -20.63 2.21
C PRO A 267 29.27 -21.73 1.87
N ASN A 268 30.42 -21.31 1.41
CA ASN A 268 31.54 -22.22 1.19
C ASN A 268 31.99 -22.85 2.52
N GLU A 269 32.01 -24.18 2.61
CA GLU A 269 32.30 -24.90 3.83
C GLU A 269 33.73 -24.64 4.34
N SER A 270 34.70 -24.55 3.45
CA SER A 270 36.10 -24.27 3.85
C SER A 270 36.26 -22.86 4.42
N ALA A 271 35.57 -21.87 3.87
CA ALA A 271 35.55 -20.50 4.39
C ALA A 271 34.88 -20.41 5.78
N VAL A 272 33.80 -21.18 5.98
CA VAL A 272 33.15 -21.31 7.29
C VAL A 272 34.08 -21.98 8.30
N ALA A 273 34.72 -23.07 7.91
CA ALA A 273 35.68 -23.80 8.79
C ALA A 273 36.85 -22.89 9.18
N ALA A 274 37.43 -22.16 8.25
CA ALA A 274 38.49 -21.19 8.51
C ALA A 274 38.08 -20.09 9.49
N TYR A 275 36.84 -19.55 9.31
CA TYR A 275 36.31 -18.56 10.25
C TYR A 275 36.14 -19.15 11.66
N VAL A 276 35.60 -20.35 11.76
CA VAL A 276 35.35 -21.02 13.05
C VAL A 276 36.66 -21.37 13.73
N ALA A 277 37.68 -21.81 12.98
CA ALA A 277 39.02 -22.10 13.52
C ALA A 277 39.70 -20.84 14.09
N ALA A 278 39.51 -19.70 13.43
CA ALA A 278 40.17 -18.45 13.82
C ALA A 278 39.42 -17.70 14.95
N HIS A 279 38.09 -17.78 15.03
CA HIS A 279 37.26 -16.94 15.89
C HIS A 279 36.28 -17.76 16.77
N GLY A 280 36.23 -19.07 16.65
CA GLY A 280 35.23 -19.91 17.29
C GLY A 280 33.86 -19.88 16.55
N ARG A 281 32.98 -20.83 16.89
CA ARG A 281 31.66 -20.97 16.30
C ARG A 281 30.81 -19.71 16.46
N ASP A 282 30.95 -19.03 17.57
CA ASP A 282 30.14 -17.87 17.98
C ASP A 282 30.95 -16.55 18.07
N GLY A 283 32.14 -16.52 17.43
CA GLY A 283 33.03 -15.36 17.41
C GLY A 283 32.43 -14.05 16.84
N PHE A 284 31.23 -14.13 16.23
CA PHE A 284 30.48 -12.92 15.81
C PHE A 284 29.95 -12.09 17.00
N TYR A 285 29.97 -12.62 18.22
CA TYR A 285 29.68 -11.87 19.45
C TYR A 285 30.85 -10.99 19.90
N ASP A 286 32.09 -11.28 19.47
CA ASP A 286 33.28 -10.58 19.92
C ASP A 286 33.39 -9.14 19.37
N GLY A 287 32.51 -8.77 18.45
CA GLY A 287 32.40 -7.40 17.95
C GLY A 287 31.89 -7.28 16.54
N VAL A 288 31.64 -6.03 16.14
CA VAL A 288 31.02 -5.68 14.84
C VAL A 288 31.85 -6.21 13.67
N ALA A 289 33.19 -6.16 13.76
CA ALA A 289 34.07 -6.62 12.69
C ALA A 289 33.93 -8.12 12.44
N GLN A 290 33.94 -8.93 13.49
CA GLN A 290 33.81 -10.40 13.43
C GLN A 290 32.40 -10.76 12.92
N ARG A 291 31.35 -10.06 13.39
CA ARG A 291 29.99 -10.24 12.90
C ARG A 291 29.88 -9.93 11.42
N LYS A 292 30.43 -8.80 10.95
CA LYS A 292 30.46 -8.44 9.53
C LYS A 292 31.21 -9.48 8.70
N ARG A 293 32.33 -10.01 9.20
CA ARG A 293 33.08 -11.09 8.53
C ARG A 293 32.26 -12.38 8.45
N CYS A 294 31.56 -12.77 9.51
CA CYS A 294 30.63 -13.89 9.49
C CYS A 294 29.53 -13.67 8.44
N CYS A 295 28.91 -12.48 8.39
CA CYS A 295 27.91 -12.15 7.38
C CYS A 295 28.49 -12.15 5.95
N ALA A 296 29.71 -11.68 5.75
CA ALA A 296 30.37 -11.71 4.44
C ALA A 296 30.49 -13.14 3.90
N ILE A 297 30.92 -14.08 4.74
CA ILE A 297 31.09 -15.48 4.36
C ILE A 297 29.72 -16.17 4.16
N ARG A 298 28.77 -15.95 5.09
CA ARG A 298 27.53 -16.73 5.14
C ARG A 298 26.37 -16.14 4.33
N LYS A 299 26.50 -14.88 3.89
CA LYS A 299 25.42 -14.16 3.18
C LYS A 299 25.90 -13.45 1.92
N VAL A 300 26.95 -12.59 2.04
CA VAL A 300 27.34 -11.71 0.93
C VAL A 300 27.91 -12.53 -0.23
N GLU A 301 28.81 -13.47 0.07
CA GLU A 301 29.38 -14.36 -0.95
C GLU A 301 28.32 -15.27 -1.59
N PRO A 302 27.44 -15.98 -0.84
CA PRO A 302 26.35 -16.76 -1.44
C PRO A 302 25.38 -15.91 -2.27
N LEU A 303 25.08 -14.68 -1.83
CA LEU A 303 24.26 -13.75 -2.61
C LEU A 303 24.93 -13.38 -3.95
N ALA A 304 26.23 -13.13 -3.95
CA ALA A 304 26.97 -12.84 -5.16
C ALA A 304 26.90 -14.01 -6.16
N ARG A 305 27.01 -15.25 -5.71
CA ARG A 305 26.82 -16.44 -6.55
C ARG A 305 25.39 -16.58 -7.07
N ALA A 306 24.40 -16.34 -6.22
CA ALA A 306 22.99 -16.42 -6.60
C ALA A 306 22.61 -15.38 -7.66
N LEU A 307 23.25 -14.21 -7.61
CA LEU A 307 22.99 -13.11 -8.56
C LEU A 307 23.91 -13.15 -9.78
N ALA A 308 24.90 -14.06 -9.84
CA ALA A 308 25.77 -14.19 -11.00
C ALA A 308 24.97 -14.54 -12.25
N GLY A 309 25.14 -13.73 -13.30
CA GLY A 309 24.43 -13.88 -14.56
C GLY A 309 22.98 -13.38 -14.55
N ARG A 310 22.48 -12.81 -13.46
CA ARG A 310 21.18 -12.12 -13.39
C ARG A 310 21.29 -10.71 -13.97
N ASP A 311 20.17 -10.15 -14.39
CA ASP A 311 20.08 -8.78 -14.92
C ASP A 311 19.29 -7.83 -13.98
N ALA A 312 18.54 -8.39 -13.04
CA ALA A 312 17.88 -7.67 -11.95
C ALA A 312 17.66 -8.56 -10.73
N TRP A 313 17.52 -7.93 -9.58
CA TRP A 313 17.08 -8.62 -8.38
C TRP A 313 16.05 -7.82 -7.58
N ILE A 314 15.24 -8.54 -6.81
CA ILE A 314 14.12 -8.02 -6.05
C ILE A 314 14.34 -8.34 -4.59
N SER A 315 13.95 -7.44 -3.70
CA SER A 315 13.95 -7.65 -2.25
C SER A 315 12.66 -7.14 -1.61
N GLY A 316 12.26 -7.73 -0.49
CA GLY A 316 11.11 -7.31 0.30
C GLY A 316 11.42 -6.18 1.29
N GLN A 317 12.40 -5.32 1.00
CA GLN A 317 12.72 -4.20 1.89
C GLN A 317 11.60 -3.16 1.92
N ARG A 318 11.33 -2.61 3.12
CA ARG A 318 10.37 -1.54 3.36
C ARG A 318 11.03 -0.38 4.10
N ARG A 319 10.59 0.85 3.84
CA ARG A 319 11.07 2.06 4.54
C ARG A 319 10.83 1.98 6.05
N GLU A 320 9.67 1.48 6.43
CA GLU A 320 9.26 1.35 7.84
C GLU A 320 10.13 0.39 8.67
N GLN A 321 10.87 -0.52 8.03
CA GLN A 321 11.65 -1.55 8.75
C GLN A 321 12.83 -0.99 9.57
N ALA A 322 13.39 0.15 9.19
CA ALA A 322 14.49 0.80 9.90
C ALA A 322 14.61 2.27 9.52
N VAL A 323 15.04 3.10 10.47
CA VAL A 323 15.31 4.53 10.24
C VAL A 323 16.32 4.73 9.11
N THR A 324 17.32 3.84 9.01
CA THR A 324 18.34 3.84 7.95
C THR A 324 17.76 3.60 6.54
N ARG A 325 16.52 3.14 6.42
CA ARG A 325 15.83 2.85 5.17
C ARG A 325 14.83 3.92 4.73
N GLY A 326 14.77 5.06 5.42
CA GLY A 326 13.83 6.13 5.09
C GLY A 326 13.95 6.64 3.64
N ALA A 327 15.14 6.61 3.05
CA ALA A 327 15.42 6.99 1.67
C ALA A 327 15.38 5.81 0.67
N LEU A 328 14.87 4.62 1.06
CA LEU A 328 14.82 3.45 0.20
C LEU A 328 13.99 3.74 -1.05
N ALA A 329 14.59 3.60 -2.23
CA ALA A 329 13.91 3.75 -3.50
C ALA A 329 13.21 2.44 -3.90
N GLU A 330 12.09 2.53 -4.63
CA GLU A 330 11.43 1.35 -5.21
C GLU A 330 12.28 0.66 -6.26
N ALA A 331 13.15 1.42 -6.94
CA ALA A 331 14.12 0.91 -7.90
C ALA A 331 15.42 1.70 -7.80
N GLU A 332 16.54 1.00 -7.69
CA GLU A 332 17.86 1.57 -7.57
C GLU A 332 18.88 0.82 -8.45
N HIS A 333 20.04 1.42 -8.68
CA HIS A 333 21.16 0.74 -9.32
C HIS A 333 22.08 0.17 -8.24
N ASP A 334 22.21 -1.15 -8.20
CA ASP A 334 23.19 -1.84 -7.37
C ASP A 334 24.59 -1.71 -8.03
N ALA A 335 25.35 -0.74 -7.58
CA ALA A 335 26.65 -0.42 -8.17
C ALA A 335 27.70 -1.53 -7.94
N GLU A 336 27.60 -2.31 -6.84
CA GLU A 336 28.53 -3.41 -6.57
C GLU A 336 28.37 -4.54 -7.58
N ARG A 337 27.13 -4.76 -8.04
CA ARG A 337 26.77 -5.87 -8.94
C ARG A 337 26.46 -5.41 -10.35
N ASN A 338 26.47 -4.09 -10.59
CA ASN A 338 26.14 -3.44 -11.85
C ASN A 338 24.81 -3.92 -12.45
N MET A 339 23.76 -3.99 -11.62
CA MET A 339 22.43 -4.41 -12.02
C MET A 339 21.32 -3.59 -11.37
N ARG A 340 20.08 -3.73 -11.85
CA ARG A 340 18.91 -3.10 -11.22
C ARG A 340 18.48 -3.89 -9.99
N LYS A 341 18.20 -3.15 -8.92
CA LYS A 341 17.55 -3.68 -7.72
C LYS A 341 16.19 -3.04 -7.56
N TYR A 342 15.19 -3.85 -7.20
CA TYR A 342 13.83 -3.43 -7.00
C TYR A 342 13.36 -3.76 -5.59
N ASN A 343 12.65 -2.80 -4.96
CA ASN A 343 12.05 -2.92 -3.65
C ASN A 343 10.55 -2.61 -3.75
N PRO A 344 9.75 -3.50 -4.35
CA PRO A 344 8.37 -3.19 -4.71
C PRO A 344 7.45 -2.99 -3.50
N LEU A 345 7.88 -3.35 -2.30
CA LEU A 345 7.20 -3.13 -1.05
C LEU A 345 7.72 -1.91 -0.27
N ALA A 346 8.56 -1.03 -0.88
CA ALA A 346 9.19 0.08 -0.18
C ALA A 346 8.22 0.92 0.66
N ASP A 347 7.02 1.19 0.15
CA ASP A 347 5.97 2.00 0.79
C ASP A 347 4.91 1.20 1.57
N TRP A 348 5.10 -0.11 1.73
CA TRP A 348 4.17 -0.92 2.50
C TRP A 348 4.43 -0.78 4.00
N ALA A 349 3.34 -0.61 4.77
CA ALA A 349 3.37 -0.75 6.22
C ALA A 349 3.37 -2.24 6.62
N TRP A 350 3.82 -2.55 7.84
CA TRP A 350 3.71 -3.91 8.38
C TRP A 350 2.27 -4.42 8.39
N ALA A 351 1.31 -3.54 8.67
CA ALA A 351 -0.11 -3.87 8.61
C ALA A 351 -0.59 -4.29 7.21
N ASP A 352 -0.03 -3.70 6.14
CA ASP A 352 -0.36 -4.08 4.76
C ASP A 352 0.14 -5.49 4.44
N VAL A 353 1.35 -5.84 4.92
CA VAL A 353 1.95 -7.18 4.77
C VAL A 353 1.09 -8.24 5.47
N LEU A 354 0.68 -7.96 6.72
CA LEU A 354 -0.19 -8.86 7.48
C LEU A 354 -1.57 -9.03 6.84
N ALA A 355 -2.20 -7.92 6.40
CA ALA A 355 -3.50 -7.97 5.72
C ALA A 355 -3.44 -8.77 4.42
N TYR A 356 -2.33 -8.65 3.68
CA TYR A 356 -2.08 -9.47 2.49
C TYR A 356 -1.94 -10.96 2.87
N ALA A 357 -1.09 -11.25 3.86
CA ALA A 357 -0.82 -12.62 4.30
C ALA A 357 -2.10 -13.34 4.78
N GLU A 358 -2.97 -12.64 5.51
CA GLU A 358 -4.27 -13.14 5.94
C GLU A 358 -5.21 -13.36 4.75
N ARG A 359 -5.32 -12.38 3.85
CA ARG A 359 -6.23 -12.45 2.67
C ARG A 359 -5.89 -13.61 1.74
N PHE A 360 -4.61 -13.87 1.50
CA PHE A 360 -4.15 -14.90 0.57
C PHE A 360 -3.67 -16.17 1.27
N ASP A 361 -3.88 -16.26 2.58
CA ASP A 361 -3.50 -17.41 3.41
C ASP A 361 -2.03 -17.86 3.17
N ILE A 362 -1.10 -16.90 3.24
CA ILE A 362 0.32 -17.17 2.99
C ILE A 362 0.93 -17.95 4.17
N PRO A 363 1.75 -18.99 3.92
CA PRO A 363 2.47 -19.67 4.99
C PRO A 363 3.43 -18.68 5.68
N MET A 364 3.18 -18.43 6.96
CA MET A 364 3.97 -17.48 7.76
C MET A 364 4.94 -18.22 8.68
N ASN A 365 6.12 -17.61 8.90
CA ASN A 365 7.07 -18.16 9.86
C ASN A 365 6.48 -18.22 11.27
N ALA A 366 6.48 -19.39 11.89
CA ALA A 366 5.92 -19.62 13.23
C ALA A 366 6.56 -18.73 14.32
N LEU A 367 7.75 -18.19 14.08
CA LEU A 367 8.43 -17.28 15.00
C LEU A 367 7.71 -15.96 15.19
N TYR A 368 6.91 -15.50 14.21
CA TYR A 368 6.10 -14.28 14.37
C TYR A 368 5.14 -14.38 15.56
N ALA A 369 4.50 -15.55 15.73
CA ALA A 369 3.61 -15.79 16.87
C ALA A 369 4.34 -15.82 18.22
N ARG A 370 5.68 -15.95 18.20
CA ARG A 370 6.56 -15.97 19.38
C ARG A 370 7.24 -14.60 19.63
N GLY A 371 6.79 -13.54 18.93
CA GLY A 371 7.30 -12.16 19.11
C GLY A 371 8.58 -11.84 18.33
N TYR A 372 8.95 -12.65 17.35
CA TYR A 372 10.06 -12.32 16.44
C TYR A 372 9.53 -11.45 15.29
N VAL A 373 9.83 -10.17 15.31
CA VAL A 373 9.34 -9.22 14.28
C VAL A 373 10.31 -9.10 13.10
N SER A 374 11.61 -9.26 13.34
CA SER A 374 12.66 -9.24 12.32
C SER A 374 13.50 -10.51 12.44
N ILE A 375 13.33 -11.43 11.49
CA ILE A 375 13.95 -12.75 11.55
C ILE A 375 15.24 -12.78 10.73
N GLY A 376 16.26 -13.44 11.25
CA GLY A 376 17.54 -13.70 10.57
C GLY A 376 18.17 -14.96 11.08
N CYS A 377 19.52 -15.02 11.13
CA CYS A 377 20.21 -16.16 11.76
C CYS A 377 19.78 -16.30 13.22
N GLU A 378 19.57 -17.53 13.68
CA GLU A 378 19.15 -17.86 15.04
C GLU A 378 19.98 -17.13 16.13
N PRO A 379 21.32 -17.24 16.17
CA PRO A 379 22.09 -16.57 17.21
C PRO A 379 22.13 -15.05 17.10
N CYS A 380 21.65 -14.49 16.00
CA CYS A 380 21.62 -13.02 15.76
C CYS A 380 20.21 -12.44 15.90
N THR A 381 19.23 -13.22 16.37
CA THR A 381 17.84 -12.81 16.43
C THR A 381 17.19 -13.27 17.72
N LYS A 382 16.44 -12.40 18.37
CA LYS A 382 15.59 -12.74 19.52
C LYS A 382 14.21 -12.11 19.39
N ALA A 383 13.24 -12.64 20.11
CA ALA A 383 11.94 -12.03 20.28
C ALA A 383 12.06 -10.65 20.95
N ILE A 384 11.13 -9.77 20.64
CA ILE A 384 11.00 -8.43 21.24
C ILE A 384 9.67 -8.31 21.98
N ARG A 385 9.57 -7.30 22.85
CA ARG A 385 8.32 -6.98 23.53
C ARG A 385 7.45 -6.08 22.66
N PRO A 386 6.12 -6.10 22.82
CA PRO A 386 5.26 -5.13 22.17
C PRO A 386 5.70 -3.69 22.44
N GLY A 387 5.82 -2.88 21.37
CA GLY A 387 6.24 -1.48 21.47
C GLY A 387 7.76 -1.23 21.42
N GLU A 388 8.59 -2.28 21.43
CA GLU A 388 10.03 -2.12 21.16
C GLU A 388 10.28 -1.89 19.66
N ASP A 389 11.43 -1.27 19.34
CA ASP A 389 11.87 -1.12 17.94
C ASP A 389 11.86 -2.48 17.21
N PRO A 390 11.29 -2.60 16.01
CA PRO A 390 11.19 -3.87 15.27
C PRO A 390 12.53 -4.59 15.07
N ARG A 391 13.64 -3.85 15.09
CA ARG A 391 15.01 -4.40 14.97
C ARG A 391 15.74 -4.52 16.32
N ALA A 392 15.10 -4.22 17.44
CA ALA A 392 15.71 -4.37 18.77
C ALA A 392 16.22 -5.80 19.01
N GLY A 393 15.52 -6.81 18.48
CA GLY A 393 15.90 -8.22 18.53
C GLY A 393 17.08 -8.61 17.64
N ARG A 394 17.53 -7.75 16.69
CA ARG A 394 18.63 -8.03 15.79
C ARG A 394 19.94 -7.52 16.39
N TRP A 395 20.96 -8.40 16.45
CA TRP A 395 22.27 -8.06 17.03
C TRP A 395 22.10 -7.23 18.31
N TRP A 396 21.30 -7.73 19.26
CA TRP A 396 20.89 -7.02 20.49
C TRP A 396 22.04 -6.58 21.36
N TRP A 397 23.24 -7.12 21.12
CA TRP A 397 24.50 -6.76 21.81
C TRP A 397 25.24 -5.59 21.16
N GLU A 398 24.81 -5.09 20.00
CA GLU A 398 25.40 -3.96 19.29
C GLU A 398 24.60 -2.67 19.46
N ASN A 399 25.26 -1.53 19.28
CA ASN A 399 24.60 -0.23 19.23
C ASN A 399 23.72 -0.10 17.98
N GLN A 400 22.68 0.73 18.02
CA GLN A 400 21.70 0.87 16.93
C GLN A 400 22.34 1.25 15.59
N ASP A 401 23.35 2.12 15.59
CA ASP A 401 24.03 2.62 14.38
C ASP A 401 24.79 1.53 13.60
N SER A 402 25.13 0.40 14.25
CA SER A 402 25.85 -0.71 13.64
C SER A 402 24.96 -1.83 13.11
N LYS A 403 23.65 -1.78 13.37
CA LYS A 403 22.68 -2.86 13.13
C LYS A 403 22.24 -3.00 11.67
N GLU A 404 23.17 -2.99 10.71
CA GLU A 404 22.88 -3.33 9.32
C GLU A 404 23.69 -4.52 8.84
N CYS A 405 23.03 -5.33 8.00
CA CYS A 405 23.65 -6.44 7.30
C CYS A 405 24.32 -5.89 6.02
N GLY A 406 25.55 -6.32 5.71
CA GLY A 406 26.27 -5.93 4.50
C GLY A 406 25.63 -6.37 3.17
N LEU A 407 24.44 -6.99 3.18
CA LEU A 407 23.71 -7.38 1.96
C LEU A 407 23.16 -6.19 1.16
N HIS A 408 22.90 -5.06 1.83
CA HIS A 408 22.18 -3.91 1.29
C HIS A 408 22.95 -2.61 1.53
N THR A 409 24.27 -2.65 1.54
CA THR A 409 25.09 -1.44 1.65
C THR A 409 24.90 -0.58 0.41
N THR A 410 24.01 0.41 0.50
CA THR A 410 24.16 1.61 -0.33
C THR A 410 25.46 2.27 0.13
N SER A 411 26.40 2.44 -0.78
CA SER A 411 27.60 3.24 -0.54
C SER A 411 27.14 4.64 -0.13
N LEU A 412 27.06 4.90 1.16
CA LEU A 412 27.14 6.28 1.67
C LEU A 412 28.54 6.74 1.33
N THR A 413 28.73 7.17 0.08
CA THR A 413 29.88 7.96 -0.30
C THR A 413 29.89 9.19 0.59
N SER A 414 30.87 9.17 1.47
CA SER A 414 31.45 10.29 2.22
C SER A 414 31.19 11.66 1.56
N ARG A 415 30.60 12.57 2.33
CA ARG A 415 31.04 13.96 2.36
C ARG A 415 31.59 14.30 3.73
#